data_43caf6d8021c18a212f654a49d29c562
#
_entry.id   43caf6d8021c18a212f654a49d29c562
#
_cell.length_a   1.000
_cell.length_b   1.000
_cell.length_c   1.000
_cell.angle_alpha   90.00
_cell.angle_beta   90.00
_cell.angle_gamma   90.00
#
_symmetry.space_group_name_H-M   'P 1'
#
loop_
_entity.id
_entity.type
_entity.pdbx_description
1 polymer ?
#
loop_
_entity_poly.entity_id
_entity_poly.type
_entity_poly.pdbx_seq_one_letter_code
_entity_poly.pdbx_strand_id
1 'polypeptide(L)'
;TFHKVHIDLYKELVIYNFCKDYKKFSIIGYDIDVIDLHSNECIQYGFKTILNNGKNIAFLGDVPCSEKICDRIKNFDWILHESFCLEKEEPIFKAREKNHSVVKDVAEKMEMMKAKNLILWHTIDNDVKNRKKSYIEEAKKFFLGNVYVPNDLEEVIL
;
A
#
# COMPACT_ATOMS: atom_id res chain seq x y z
N THR A 1 -21.20 -12.75 -19.20
CA THR A 1 -20.55 -13.12 -20.50
C THR A 1 -19.26 -12.34 -20.71
N PHE A 2 -19.23 -11.06 -20.38
CA PHE A 2 -18.05 -10.20 -20.57
C PHE A 2 -16.86 -10.62 -19.67
N HIS A 3 -17.10 -10.96 -18.40
CA HIS A 3 -16.07 -11.44 -17.48
C HIS A 3 -15.39 -12.74 -17.93
N LYS A 4 -16.14 -13.66 -18.53
CA LYS A 4 -15.59 -14.94 -18.97
C LYS A 4 -14.60 -14.80 -20.13
N VAL A 5 -14.89 -13.92 -21.08
CA VAL A 5 -14.01 -13.64 -22.22
C VAL A 5 -12.69 -13.02 -21.76
N HIS A 6 -12.73 -12.10 -20.81
CA HIS A 6 -11.52 -11.50 -20.25
C HIS A 6 -10.64 -12.52 -19.49
N ILE A 7 -11.24 -13.39 -18.68
CA ILE A 7 -10.50 -14.42 -17.94
C ILE A 7 -9.82 -15.40 -18.89
N ASP A 8 -10.49 -15.80 -19.96
CA ASP A 8 -9.92 -16.74 -20.94
C ASP A 8 -8.76 -16.11 -21.72
N LEU A 9 -8.85 -14.83 -22.08
CA LEU A 9 -7.77 -14.08 -22.72
C LEU A 9 -6.54 -13.96 -21.78
N TYR A 10 -6.75 -13.68 -20.50
CA TYR A 10 -5.68 -13.61 -19.52
C TYR A 10 -4.97 -14.94 -19.31
N LYS A 11 -5.68 -16.07 -19.37
CA LYS A 11 -5.07 -17.41 -19.26
C LYS A 11 -4.09 -17.72 -20.40
N GLU A 12 -4.30 -17.16 -21.56
CA GLU A 12 -3.40 -17.34 -22.72
C GLU A 12 -2.17 -16.41 -22.66
N LEU A 13 -2.30 -15.25 -22.04
CA LEU A 13 -1.28 -14.18 -22.05
C LEU A 13 -0.51 -14.06 -20.75
N VAL A 14 -0.96 -14.64 -19.65
CA VAL A 14 -0.40 -14.44 -18.31
C VAL A 14 -0.04 -15.76 -17.64
N ILE A 15 1.20 -15.86 -17.19
CA ILE A 15 1.65 -16.98 -16.34
C ILE A 15 1.31 -16.62 -14.89
N TYR A 16 0.39 -17.36 -14.28
CA TYR A 16 0.02 -17.18 -12.89
C TYR A 16 0.98 -17.92 -11.97
N ASN A 17 1.60 -17.17 -11.06
CA ASN A 17 2.35 -17.74 -9.95
C ASN A 17 1.54 -17.64 -8.66
N PHE A 18 1.24 -18.80 -8.06
CA PHE A 18 0.54 -18.81 -6.77
C PHE A 18 1.48 -18.35 -5.66
N CYS A 19 1.08 -17.33 -4.92
CA CYS A 19 1.80 -16.80 -3.78
C CYS A 19 1.27 -17.37 -2.47
N LYS A 20 2.15 -17.47 -1.48
CA LYS A 20 1.81 -17.80 -0.10
C LYS A 20 2.66 -16.90 0.79
N ASP A 21 2.22 -16.67 2.02
CA ASP A 21 3.02 -15.94 2.99
C ASP A 21 4.41 -16.58 3.14
N TYR A 22 5.42 -15.75 3.30
CA TYR A 22 6.85 -16.15 3.34
C TYR A 22 7.39 -16.82 2.07
N LYS A 23 6.61 -16.88 0.99
CA LYS A 23 7.16 -17.35 -0.29
C LYS A 23 8.12 -16.31 -0.84
N LYS A 24 9.29 -16.78 -1.27
CA LYS A 24 10.28 -15.97 -1.98
C LYS A 24 10.35 -16.41 -3.43
N PHE A 25 10.46 -15.48 -4.33
CA PHE A 25 10.73 -15.74 -5.75
C PHE A 25 11.42 -14.53 -6.38
N SER A 26 12.13 -14.76 -7.47
CA SER A 26 12.75 -13.68 -8.23
C SER A 26 11.92 -13.32 -9.44
N ILE A 27 11.73 -12.02 -9.68
CA ILE A 27 11.04 -11.49 -10.86
C ILE A 27 11.76 -10.22 -11.34
N ILE A 28 12.09 -10.16 -12.62
CA ILE A 28 12.75 -9.01 -13.25
C ILE A 28 14.01 -8.58 -12.49
N GLY A 29 14.75 -9.55 -11.95
CA GLY A 29 16.00 -9.28 -11.21
C GLY A 29 15.82 -8.86 -9.75
N TYR A 30 14.61 -8.84 -9.21
CA TYR A 30 14.33 -8.55 -7.80
C TYR A 30 13.91 -9.82 -7.05
N ASP A 31 14.47 -10.00 -5.86
CA ASP A 31 14.01 -11.02 -4.92
C ASP A 31 12.82 -10.49 -4.12
N ILE A 32 11.68 -11.10 -4.35
CA ILE A 32 10.41 -10.73 -3.75
C ILE A 32 10.11 -11.64 -2.55
N ASP A 33 9.86 -11.05 -1.39
CA ASP A 33 9.39 -11.74 -0.18
C ASP A 33 7.91 -11.40 0.04
N VAL A 34 7.04 -12.39 -0.11
CA VAL A 34 5.58 -12.23 -0.04
C VAL A 34 5.13 -12.08 1.41
N ILE A 35 4.15 -11.20 1.63
CA ILE A 35 3.52 -10.92 2.90
C ILE A 35 2.03 -11.22 2.79
N ASP A 36 1.51 -12.17 3.57
CA ASP A 36 0.06 -12.31 3.76
C ASP A 36 -0.45 -11.13 4.59
N LEU A 37 -1.39 -10.38 4.05
CA LEU A 37 -1.95 -9.19 4.70
C LEU A 37 -3.06 -9.53 5.70
N HIS A 38 -3.47 -10.81 5.78
CA HIS A 38 -4.50 -11.30 6.69
C HIS A 38 -5.82 -10.54 6.58
N SER A 39 -6.22 -10.20 5.35
CA SER A 39 -7.50 -9.57 5.09
C SER A 39 -8.66 -10.49 5.50
N ASN A 40 -9.69 -9.90 6.11
CA ASN A 40 -10.89 -10.62 6.52
C ASN A 40 -11.87 -10.91 5.36
N GLU A 41 -11.73 -10.19 4.25
CA GLU A 41 -12.68 -10.27 3.12
C GLU A 41 -12.23 -11.28 2.06
N CYS A 42 -10.96 -11.22 1.70
CA CYS A 42 -10.37 -12.13 0.71
C CYS A 42 -8.87 -12.28 0.94
N ILE A 43 -8.27 -13.31 0.39
CA ILE A 43 -6.82 -13.50 0.47
C ILE A 43 -6.13 -12.36 -0.28
N GLN A 44 -5.35 -11.56 0.43
CA GLN A 44 -4.57 -10.46 -0.12
C GLN A 44 -3.10 -10.60 0.28
N TYR A 45 -2.23 -10.27 -0.66
CA TYR A 45 -0.80 -10.30 -0.45
C TYR A 45 -0.16 -8.94 -0.73
N GLY A 46 0.75 -8.56 0.15
CA GLY A 46 1.76 -7.56 -0.12
C GLY A 46 3.09 -8.20 -0.46
N PHE A 47 4.11 -7.40 -0.59
CA PHE A 47 5.48 -7.87 -0.76
C PHE A 47 6.49 -6.88 -0.21
N LYS A 48 7.70 -7.37 0.02
CA LYS A 48 8.87 -6.54 0.27
C LYS A 48 10.04 -7.00 -0.60
N THR A 49 10.91 -6.07 -0.93
CA THR A 49 12.13 -6.33 -1.72
C THR A 49 13.21 -5.31 -1.42
N ILE A 50 14.41 -5.57 -1.92
CA ILE A 50 15.53 -4.61 -1.91
C ILE A 50 15.73 -4.16 -3.35
N LEU A 51 15.71 -2.85 -3.57
CA LEU A 51 15.95 -2.24 -4.87
C LEU A 51 17.45 -2.29 -5.24
N ASN A 52 17.77 -2.08 -6.52
CA ASN A 52 19.15 -2.09 -7.02
C ASN A 52 20.06 -1.05 -6.36
N ASN A 53 19.49 0.02 -5.83
CA ASN A 53 20.19 1.05 -5.07
C ASN A 53 20.36 0.71 -3.56
N GLY A 54 20.01 -0.51 -3.15
CA GLY A 54 20.11 -0.99 -1.78
C GLY A 54 19.00 -0.57 -0.84
N LYS A 55 18.02 0.23 -1.29
CA LYS A 55 16.87 0.64 -0.48
C LYS A 55 15.86 -0.50 -0.37
N ASN A 56 15.28 -0.65 0.83
CA ASN A 56 14.20 -1.60 1.04
C ASN A 56 12.83 -0.94 0.83
N ILE A 57 11.93 -1.69 0.22
CA ILE A 57 10.57 -1.26 -0.09
C ILE A 57 9.56 -2.33 0.30
N ALA A 58 8.40 -1.90 0.83
CA ALA A 58 7.25 -2.75 1.06
C ALA A 58 5.99 -2.17 0.40
N PHE A 59 5.22 -3.04 -0.24
CA PHE A 59 3.90 -2.76 -0.77
C PHE A 59 2.87 -3.55 0.05
N LEU A 60 1.91 -2.86 0.66
CA LEU A 60 1.01 -3.43 1.65
C LEU A 60 -0.43 -3.64 1.16
N GLY A 61 -0.65 -3.60 -0.16
CA GLY A 61 -1.97 -3.89 -0.71
C GLY A 61 -3.05 -2.91 -0.24
N ASP A 62 -4.28 -3.38 -0.17
CA ASP A 62 -5.50 -2.60 0.01
C ASP A 62 -6.20 -2.95 1.35
N VAL A 63 -5.43 -3.05 2.42
CA VAL A 63 -5.93 -3.30 3.78
C VAL A 63 -5.04 -2.63 4.83
N PRO A 64 -5.58 -2.34 6.03
CA PRO A 64 -4.78 -1.81 7.13
C PRO A 64 -3.62 -2.72 7.52
N CYS A 65 -2.45 -2.15 7.72
CA CYS A 65 -1.28 -2.89 8.19
C CYS A 65 -1.47 -3.38 9.64
N SER A 66 -1.47 -4.69 9.84
CA SER A 66 -1.52 -5.29 11.17
C SER A 66 -0.17 -5.17 11.90
N GLU A 67 -0.17 -5.32 13.24
CA GLU A 67 1.05 -5.28 14.04
C GLU A 67 2.08 -6.32 13.59
N LYS A 68 1.63 -7.53 13.23
CA LYS A 68 2.51 -8.60 12.73
C LYS A 68 3.24 -8.21 11.45
N ILE A 69 2.57 -7.46 10.57
CA ILE A 69 3.17 -6.95 9.33
C ILE A 69 4.16 -5.83 9.67
N CYS A 70 3.79 -4.94 10.58
CA CYS A 70 4.65 -3.84 11.03
C CYS A 70 6.02 -4.35 11.51
N ASP A 71 6.06 -5.46 12.26
CA ASP A 71 7.32 -6.04 12.75
C ASP A 71 8.24 -6.53 11.62
N ARG A 72 7.68 -6.90 10.48
CA ARG A 72 8.42 -7.39 9.30
C ARG A 72 9.02 -6.29 8.44
N ILE A 73 8.57 -5.03 8.61
CA ILE A 73 8.90 -3.90 7.74
C ILE A 73 9.36 -2.66 8.52
N LYS A 74 9.83 -2.84 9.76
CA LYS A 74 10.43 -1.75 10.55
C LYS A 74 11.68 -1.18 9.88
N ASN A 75 11.87 0.14 9.99
CA ASN A 75 13.00 0.89 9.46
C ASN A 75 13.14 0.80 7.91
N PHE A 76 12.06 0.55 7.20
CA PHE A 76 12.07 0.51 5.73
C PHE A 76 12.28 1.89 5.13
N ASP A 77 12.99 1.92 3.98
CA ASP A 77 13.22 3.18 3.25
C ASP A 77 11.94 3.66 2.58
N TRP A 78 11.12 2.73 2.06
CA TRP A 78 9.88 3.03 1.36
C TRP A 78 8.76 2.09 1.77
N ILE A 79 7.60 2.66 2.10
CA ILE A 79 6.37 1.91 2.34
C ILE A 79 5.26 2.49 1.49
N LEU A 80 4.59 1.62 0.72
CA LEU A 80 3.36 1.93 -0.01
C LEU A 80 2.20 1.35 0.78
N HIS A 81 1.27 2.21 1.21
CA HIS A 81 0.12 1.83 2.03
C HIS A 81 -1.16 2.48 1.49
N GLU A 82 -2.27 1.74 1.53
CA GLU A 82 -3.58 2.32 1.24
C GLU A 82 -3.94 3.39 2.27
N SER A 83 -4.73 4.36 1.85
CA SER A 83 -5.23 5.41 2.72
C SER A 83 -6.51 5.99 2.16
N PHE A 84 -7.63 5.39 2.54
CA PHE A 84 -8.90 5.61 1.88
C PHE A 84 -9.39 7.07 1.96
N CYS A 85 -9.38 7.68 3.16
CA CYS A 85 -9.84 9.06 3.35
C CYS A 85 -9.08 9.78 4.47
N LEU A 86 -9.32 11.09 4.60
CA LEU A 86 -8.85 11.90 5.71
C LEU A 86 -9.61 11.57 7.00
N GLU A 87 -9.02 11.80 8.17
CA GLU A 87 -9.66 11.58 9.47
C GLU A 87 -11.01 12.31 9.60
N LYS A 88 -11.10 13.56 9.13
CA LYS A 88 -12.34 14.36 9.15
C LYS A 88 -13.46 13.76 8.29
N GLU A 89 -13.13 12.89 7.35
CA GLU A 89 -14.06 12.26 6.40
C GLU A 89 -14.54 10.89 6.87
N GLU A 90 -13.87 10.32 7.90
CA GLU A 90 -14.20 9.01 8.48
C GLU A 90 -15.68 8.86 8.83
N PRO A 91 -16.36 9.85 9.46
CA PRO A 91 -17.79 9.71 9.80
C PRO A 91 -18.71 9.54 8.57
N ILE A 92 -18.26 10.01 7.41
CA ILE A 92 -19.02 9.93 6.15
C ILE A 92 -18.72 8.61 5.43
N PHE A 93 -17.45 8.28 5.28
CA PHE A 93 -17.00 7.16 4.46
C PHE A 93 -16.90 5.84 5.21
N LYS A 94 -16.76 5.88 6.54
CA LYS A 94 -16.66 4.72 7.42
C LYS A 94 -15.55 3.77 6.97
N ALA A 95 -14.37 4.34 6.71
CA ALA A 95 -13.22 3.60 6.22
C ALA A 95 -12.83 2.44 7.14
N ARG A 96 -12.76 2.70 8.45
CA ARG A 96 -12.41 1.67 9.45
C ARG A 96 -13.43 0.54 9.52
N GLU A 97 -14.73 0.86 9.40
CA GLU A 97 -15.79 -0.17 9.35
C GLU A 97 -15.69 -1.04 8.09
N LYS A 98 -15.15 -0.48 7.00
CA LYS A 98 -14.92 -1.17 5.72
C LYS A 98 -13.52 -1.78 5.60
N ASN A 99 -12.81 -1.92 6.70
CA ASN A 99 -11.46 -2.47 6.76
C ASN A 99 -10.45 -1.69 5.91
N HIS A 100 -10.57 -0.35 5.89
CA HIS A 100 -9.61 0.57 5.29
C HIS A 100 -9.00 1.50 6.34
N SER A 101 -7.88 2.09 6.00
CA SER A 101 -7.20 3.06 6.86
C SER A 101 -7.57 4.50 6.50
N VAL A 102 -7.53 5.38 7.50
CA VAL A 102 -7.48 6.83 7.26
C VAL A 102 -6.03 7.32 7.29
N VAL A 103 -5.77 8.47 6.70
CA VAL A 103 -4.41 9.06 6.59
C VAL A 103 -3.71 9.11 7.93
N LYS A 104 -4.40 9.56 8.98
CA LYS A 104 -3.86 9.65 10.35
C LYS A 104 -3.35 8.30 10.85
N ASP A 105 -4.18 7.24 10.77
CA ASP A 105 -3.82 5.90 11.28
C ASP A 105 -2.56 5.36 10.58
N VAL A 106 -2.47 5.58 9.27
CA VAL A 106 -1.31 5.17 8.48
C VAL A 106 -0.07 5.96 8.92
N ALA A 107 -0.18 7.28 9.02
CA ALA A 107 0.93 8.16 9.36
C ALA A 107 1.51 7.86 10.75
N GLU A 108 0.65 7.71 11.77
CA GLU A 108 1.06 7.33 13.14
C GLU A 108 1.78 5.97 13.14
N LYS A 109 1.25 5.00 12.41
CA LYS A 109 1.84 3.66 12.30
C LYS A 109 3.21 3.68 11.61
N MET A 110 3.35 4.45 10.52
CA MET A 110 4.63 4.60 9.80
C MET A 110 5.69 5.30 10.64
N GLU A 111 5.30 6.28 11.47
CA GLU A 111 6.20 6.91 12.44
C GLU A 111 6.70 5.91 13.48
N MET A 112 5.81 5.13 14.08
CA MET A 112 6.17 4.07 15.04
C MET A 112 7.14 3.04 14.44
N MET A 113 6.98 2.72 13.16
CA MET A 113 7.86 1.79 12.42
C MET A 113 9.16 2.42 11.96
N LYS A 114 9.34 3.75 12.12
CA LYS A 114 10.50 4.49 11.64
C LYS A 114 10.74 4.34 10.14
N ALA A 115 9.65 4.32 9.36
CA ALA A 115 9.72 4.40 7.92
C ALA A 115 10.34 5.74 7.49
N LYS A 116 11.05 5.78 6.35
CA LYS A 116 11.65 7.04 5.87
C LYS A 116 10.76 7.77 4.87
N ASN A 117 10.10 7.01 3.98
CA ASN A 117 9.24 7.55 2.95
C ASN A 117 7.94 6.74 2.90
N LEU A 118 6.81 7.44 2.82
CA LEU A 118 5.47 6.89 2.74
C LEU A 118 4.82 7.31 1.43
N ILE A 119 4.36 6.34 0.64
CA ILE A 119 3.51 6.57 -0.52
C ILE A 119 2.10 6.15 -0.13
N LEU A 120 1.16 7.11 -0.14
CA LEU A 120 -0.26 6.86 0.07
C LEU A 120 -0.94 6.63 -1.28
N TRP A 121 -1.71 5.57 -1.37
CA TRP A 121 -2.46 5.19 -2.54
C TRP A 121 -3.86 4.70 -2.17
N HIS A 122 -4.68 4.28 -3.12
CA HIS A 122 -6.08 3.87 -2.90
C HIS A 122 -6.88 4.94 -2.14
N THR A 123 -6.74 6.18 -2.56
CA THR A 123 -7.35 7.35 -1.94
C THR A 123 -8.71 7.66 -2.58
N ILE A 124 -9.67 8.19 -1.80
CA ILE A 124 -10.97 8.59 -2.34
C ILE A 124 -10.84 9.89 -3.16
N ASP A 125 -11.58 9.98 -4.25
CA ASP A 125 -11.51 11.09 -5.22
C ASP A 125 -12.68 12.08 -5.10
N ASN A 126 -13.14 12.37 -3.89
CA ASN A 126 -14.19 13.37 -3.67
C ASN A 126 -13.72 14.82 -3.83
N ASP A 127 -12.42 15.08 -3.71
CA ASP A 127 -11.79 16.39 -3.96
C ASP A 127 -10.44 16.22 -4.67
N VAL A 128 -10.47 15.73 -5.89
CA VAL A 128 -9.27 15.42 -6.70
C VAL A 128 -8.29 16.60 -6.74
N LYS A 129 -8.81 17.83 -6.81
CA LYS A 129 -8.03 19.06 -6.97
C LYS A 129 -7.12 19.34 -5.76
N ASN A 130 -7.60 19.06 -4.55
CA ASN A 130 -6.90 19.32 -3.30
C ASN A 130 -6.41 18.03 -2.62
N ARG A 131 -6.77 16.85 -3.12
CA ARG A 131 -6.45 15.54 -2.54
C ARG A 131 -5.00 15.43 -2.12
N LYS A 132 -4.08 15.58 -3.05
CA LYS A 132 -2.64 15.46 -2.81
C LYS A 132 -2.17 16.35 -1.66
N LYS A 133 -2.56 17.62 -1.68
CA LYS A 133 -2.21 18.59 -0.64
C LYS A 133 -2.80 18.20 0.72
N SER A 134 -4.10 17.90 0.76
CA SER A 134 -4.81 17.60 2.01
C SER A 134 -4.28 16.34 2.69
N TYR A 135 -4.00 15.27 1.92
CA TYR A 135 -3.44 14.01 2.45
C TYR A 135 -2.02 14.20 2.96
N ILE A 136 -1.16 14.95 2.24
CA ILE A 136 0.19 15.25 2.68
C ILE A 136 0.15 16.09 3.97
N GLU A 137 -0.67 17.14 4.02
CA GLU A 137 -0.80 18.01 5.21
C GLU A 137 -1.31 17.26 6.44
N GLU A 138 -2.23 16.32 6.28
CA GLU A 138 -2.69 15.50 7.40
C GLU A 138 -1.61 14.50 7.84
N ALA A 139 -1.03 13.75 6.91
CA ALA A 139 0.02 12.78 7.23
C ALA A 139 1.21 13.42 7.95
N LYS A 140 1.63 14.60 7.51
CA LYS A 140 2.76 15.35 8.09
C LYS A 140 2.54 15.82 9.53
N LYS A 141 1.32 15.79 10.06
CA LYS A 141 1.05 16.06 11.48
C LYS A 141 1.51 14.91 12.39
N PHE A 142 1.61 13.71 11.84
CA PHE A 142 1.85 12.47 12.58
C PHE A 142 3.08 11.69 12.12
N PHE A 143 3.64 12.03 10.97
CA PHE A 143 4.79 11.35 10.37
C PHE A 143 5.86 12.36 9.93
N LEU A 144 7.07 12.20 10.46
CA LEU A 144 8.22 13.09 10.21
C LEU A 144 8.92 12.77 8.88
N GLY A 145 8.79 11.55 8.37
CA GLY A 145 9.36 11.12 7.09
C GLY A 145 8.72 11.80 5.88
N ASN A 146 9.16 11.49 4.68
CA ASN A 146 8.58 12.05 3.46
C ASN A 146 7.25 11.39 3.11
N VAL A 147 6.31 12.19 2.61
CA VAL A 147 4.98 11.73 2.20
C VAL A 147 4.73 12.04 0.74
N TYR A 148 4.27 11.06 -0.01
CA TYR A 148 3.94 11.14 -1.43
C TYR A 148 2.50 10.65 -1.64
N VAL A 149 1.74 11.37 -2.45
CA VAL A 149 0.37 11.03 -2.86
C VAL A 149 0.30 11.18 -4.38
N PRO A 150 0.74 10.18 -5.15
CA PRO A 150 0.78 10.29 -6.59
C PRO A 150 -0.63 10.36 -7.19
N ASN A 151 -0.76 11.06 -8.31
CA ASN A 151 -1.91 10.94 -9.19
C ASN A 151 -1.73 9.72 -10.09
N ASP A 152 -2.81 9.32 -10.77
CA ASP A 152 -2.73 8.26 -11.77
C ASP A 152 -1.67 8.58 -12.81
N LEU A 153 -0.84 7.61 -13.13
CA LEU A 153 0.29 7.72 -14.07
C LEU A 153 1.43 8.66 -13.63
N GLU A 154 1.40 9.18 -12.40
CA GLU A 154 2.51 9.96 -11.87
C GLU A 154 3.65 9.02 -11.41
N GLU A 155 4.87 9.31 -11.86
CA GLU A 155 6.06 8.54 -11.48
C GLU A 155 6.66 9.05 -10.16
N VAL A 156 7.01 8.12 -9.28
CA VAL A 156 7.78 8.40 -8.05
C VAL A 156 9.13 7.70 -8.16
N ILE A 157 10.21 8.46 -8.10
CA ILE A 157 11.56 7.92 -8.14
C ILE A 157 11.95 7.46 -6.73
N LEU A 158 12.25 6.17 -6.57
CA LEU A 158 12.58 5.52 -5.30
C LEU A 158 14.06 5.49 -4.99
#